data_4f7c4b3c716c0256fb87928998d1381d
#
_entry.id   4f7c4b3c716c0256fb87928998d1381d
#
_cell.length_a   1.000
_cell.length_b   1.000
_cell.length_c   1.000
_cell.angle_alpha   90.00
_cell.angle_beta   90.00
_cell.angle_gamma   90.00
#
_symmetry.space_group_name_H-M   'P 1'
#
loop_
_entity.id
_entity.type
_entity.pdbx_description
1 polymer ?
#
loop_
_entity_poly.entity_id
_entity_poly.type
_entity_poly.pdbx_seq_one_letter_code
_entity_poly.pdbx_strand_id
1 'polypeptide(L)'
;MLPESLCARLGERVASVANTAANYLRAASAALTSGRLPPSLNAFEAALDAYSSEVAAVRSQGLTREISNEALERLFALGFTLELMHRHFIDLARCLTEFAGRSNR
;
A
#
# COMPACT_ATOMS: atom_id res chain seq x y z
N MET A 1 4.96 -23.72 -2.10
CA MET A 1 6.09 -22.79 -2.00
C MET A 1 6.18 -21.97 -3.27
N LEU A 2 6.38 -20.66 -3.15
CA LEU A 2 6.48 -19.78 -4.31
C LEU A 2 7.81 -19.97 -5.02
N PRO A 3 7.84 -19.92 -6.38
CA PRO A 3 9.10 -19.88 -7.11
C PRO A 3 9.96 -18.71 -6.63
N GLU A 4 11.26 -18.92 -6.58
CA GLU A 4 12.21 -17.93 -6.03
C GLU A 4 12.12 -16.58 -6.76
N SER A 5 12.04 -16.60 -8.09
CA SER A 5 11.91 -15.35 -8.88
C SER A 5 10.61 -14.60 -8.58
N LEU A 6 9.53 -15.35 -8.35
CA LEU A 6 8.24 -14.76 -8.01
C LEU A 6 8.26 -14.16 -6.61
N CYS A 7 8.88 -14.89 -5.65
CA CYS A 7 9.06 -14.37 -4.29
C CYS A 7 9.84 -13.06 -4.29
N ALA A 8 10.91 -12.97 -5.09
CA ALA A 8 11.72 -11.76 -5.18
C ALA A 8 10.91 -10.59 -5.73
N ARG A 9 10.15 -10.82 -6.80
CA ARG A 9 9.33 -9.78 -7.44
C ARG A 9 8.23 -9.29 -6.51
N LEU A 10 7.49 -10.21 -5.91
CA LEU A 10 6.43 -9.86 -4.96
C LEU A 10 6.99 -9.20 -3.72
N GLY A 11 8.13 -9.69 -3.21
CA GLY A 11 8.80 -9.10 -2.06
C GLY A 11 9.19 -7.64 -2.30
N GLU A 12 9.70 -7.32 -3.50
CA GLU A 12 10.03 -5.95 -3.87
C GLU A 12 8.81 -5.05 -3.89
N ARG A 13 7.68 -5.55 -4.43
CA ARG A 13 6.44 -4.79 -4.48
C ARG A 13 5.87 -4.55 -3.09
N VAL A 14 5.90 -5.56 -2.22
CA VAL A 14 5.44 -5.42 -0.83
C VAL A 14 6.33 -4.44 -0.07
N ALA A 15 7.66 -4.55 -0.24
CA ALA A 15 8.60 -3.62 0.40
C ALA A 15 8.35 -2.18 -0.04
N SER A 16 8.06 -1.96 -1.32
CA SER A 16 7.74 -0.64 -1.84
C SER A 16 6.47 -0.08 -1.20
N VAL A 17 5.42 -0.90 -1.07
CA VAL A 17 4.18 -0.48 -0.39
C VAL A 17 4.48 -0.13 1.06
N ALA A 18 5.23 -0.97 1.78
CA ALA A 18 5.58 -0.73 3.18
C ALA A 18 6.39 0.55 3.35
N ASN A 19 7.37 0.78 2.49
CA ASN A 19 8.22 1.97 2.55
C ASN A 19 7.42 3.25 2.27
N THR A 20 6.55 3.23 1.26
CA THR A 20 5.71 4.40 0.93
C THR A 20 4.68 4.66 2.03
N ALA A 21 4.14 3.60 2.66
CA ALA A 21 3.23 3.73 3.80
C ALA A 21 3.93 4.38 4.99
N ALA A 22 5.14 3.91 5.33
CA ALA A 22 5.92 4.46 6.44
C ALA A 22 6.28 5.93 6.18
N ASN A 23 6.69 6.25 4.96
CA ASN A 23 7.03 7.62 4.57
C ASN A 23 5.81 8.53 4.67
N TYR A 24 4.65 8.05 4.22
CA TYR A 24 3.40 8.80 4.33
C TYR A 24 3.06 9.09 5.79
N LEU A 25 3.14 8.09 6.66
CA LEU A 25 2.81 8.25 8.08
C LEU A 25 3.76 9.24 8.77
N ARG A 26 5.05 9.19 8.46
CA ARG A 26 6.03 10.15 9.01
C ARG A 26 5.72 11.57 8.55
N ALA A 27 5.45 11.74 7.26
CA ALA A 27 5.12 13.07 6.70
C ALA A 27 3.78 13.57 7.23
N ALA A 28 2.80 12.68 7.41
CA ALA A 28 1.49 13.03 7.98
C ALA A 28 1.63 13.48 9.43
N SER A 29 2.48 12.80 10.21
CA SER A 29 2.79 13.18 11.58
C SER A 29 3.41 14.58 11.65
N ALA A 30 4.38 14.85 10.78
CA ALA A 30 5.02 16.17 10.69
C ALA A 30 4.02 17.26 10.30
N ALA A 31 3.12 16.95 9.35
CA ALA A 31 2.08 17.89 8.94
C ALA A 31 1.12 18.19 10.07
N LEU A 32 0.72 17.19 10.84
CA LEU A 32 -0.17 17.35 11.99
C LEU A 32 0.45 18.26 13.03
N THR A 33 1.71 18.02 13.37
CA THR A 33 2.45 18.81 14.36
C THR A 33 2.61 20.27 13.92
N SER A 34 2.79 20.53 12.63
CA SER A 34 3.00 21.87 12.07
C SER A 34 1.73 22.56 11.61
N GLY A 35 0.57 21.91 11.69
CA GLY A 35 -0.69 22.46 11.20
C GLY A 35 -0.76 22.59 9.69
N ARG A 36 0.06 21.84 8.96
CA ARG A 36 0.09 21.85 7.49
C ARG A 36 -0.83 20.80 6.90
N LEU A 37 -1.15 20.96 5.61
CA LEU A 37 -1.95 19.98 4.89
C LEU A 37 -1.21 18.64 4.82
N PRO A 38 -1.95 17.51 4.72
CA PRO A 38 -1.32 16.20 4.65
C PRO A 38 -0.50 16.03 3.37
N PRO A 39 0.50 15.11 3.38
CA PRO A 39 1.25 14.80 2.17
C PRO A 39 0.39 14.08 1.15
N SER A 40 0.89 14.00 -0.09
CA SER A 40 0.23 13.27 -1.16
C SER A 40 0.28 11.76 -0.91
N LEU A 41 -0.76 11.06 -1.32
CA LEU A 41 -0.83 9.59 -1.31
C LEU A 41 -0.33 8.98 -2.62
N ASN A 42 0.11 9.78 -3.58
CA ASN A 42 0.46 9.33 -4.93
C ASN A 42 1.51 8.21 -4.93
N ALA A 43 2.56 8.34 -4.11
CA ALA A 43 3.62 7.33 -4.05
C ALA A 43 3.10 6.00 -3.50
N PHE A 44 2.29 6.05 -2.46
CA PHE A 44 1.67 4.84 -1.89
C PHE A 44 0.71 4.20 -2.89
N GLU A 45 -0.12 5.00 -3.54
CA GLU A 45 -1.07 4.51 -4.54
C GLU A 45 -0.37 3.84 -5.72
N ALA A 46 0.73 4.44 -6.20
CA ALA A 46 1.52 3.86 -7.28
C ALA A 46 2.14 2.52 -6.86
N ALA A 47 2.65 2.43 -5.63
CA ALA A 47 3.22 1.19 -5.10
C ALA A 47 2.16 0.10 -4.96
N LEU A 48 0.96 0.46 -4.49
CA LEU A 48 -0.16 -0.47 -4.35
C LEU A 48 -0.61 -0.97 -5.72
N ASP A 49 -0.72 -0.09 -6.72
CA ASP A 49 -1.06 -0.46 -8.09
C ASP A 49 -0.01 -1.42 -8.68
N ALA A 50 1.27 -1.19 -8.42
CA ALA A 50 2.34 -2.06 -8.89
C ALA A 50 2.22 -3.46 -8.26
N TYR A 51 1.89 -3.54 -6.97
CA TYR A 51 1.64 -4.81 -6.30
C TYR A 51 0.45 -5.54 -6.94
N SER A 52 -0.67 -4.84 -7.13
CA SER A 52 -1.88 -5.41 -7.72
C SER A 52 -1.64 -5.92 -9.14
N SER A 53 -0.86 -5.16 -9.92
CA SER A 53 -0.49 -5.55 -11.29
C SER A 53 0.37 -6.81 -11.29
N GLU A 54 1.28 -6.93 -10.33
CA GLU A 54 2.15 -8.11 -10.21
C GLU A 54 1.33 -9.36 -9.87
N VAL A 55 0.37 -9.25 -8.96
CA VAL A 55 -0.54 -10.35 -8.62
C VAL A 55 -1.38 -10.74 -9.84
N ALA A 56 -1.89 -9.77 -10.57
CA ALA A 56 -2.66 -10.02 -11.80
C ALA A 56 -1.80 -10.72 -12.86
N ALA A 57 -0.53 -10.34 -12.99
CA ALA A 57 0.40 -10.99 -13.92
C ALA A 57 0.65 -12.45 -13.54
N VAL A 58 0.74 -12.75 -12.25
CA VAL A 58 0.88 -14.13 -11.76
C VAL A 58 -0.29 -14.98 -12.26
N ARG A 59 -1.51 -14.44 -12.16
CA ARG A 59 -2.72 -15.15 -12.64
C ARG A 59 -2.70 -15.35 -14.16
N SER A 60 -2.42 -14.27 -14.90
CA SER A 60 -2.52 -14.29 -16.36
C SER A 60 -1.46 -15.18 -17.01
N GLN A 61 -0.31 -15.35 -16.35
CA GLN A 61 0.78 -16.19 -16.84
C GLN A 61 0.63 -17.65 -16.44
N GLY A 62 -0.46 -18.00 -15.73
CA GLY A 62 -0.70 -19.37 -15.30
C GLY A 62 0.23 -19.84 -14.18
N LEU A 63 0.94 -18.92 -13.55
CA LEU A 63 1.88 -19.24 -12.46
C LEU A 63 1.18 -19.72 -11.20
N THR A 64 -0.14 -19.53 -11.13
CA THR A 64 -0.95 -20.00 -10.01
C THR A 64 -0.93 -21.53 -9.86
N ARG A 65 -0.62 -22.26 -10.94
CA ARG A 65 -0.50 -23.73 -10.91
C ARG A 65 0.70 -24.18 -10.08
N GLU A 66 1.73 -23.35 -9.99
CA GLU A 66 2.95 -23.65 -9.25
C GLU A 66 2.87 -23.17 -7.81
N ILE A 67 1.79 -22.46 -7.46
CA ILE A 67 1.59 -21.89 -6.14
C ILE A 67 0.53 -22.72 -5.42
N SER A 68 0.79 -23.06 -4.16
CA SER A 68 -0.20 -23.77 -3.34
C SER A 68 -1.42 -22.87 -3.11
N ASN A 69 -2.59 -23.48 -2.91
CA ASN A 69 -3.82 -22.75 -2.60
C ASN A 69 -3.64 -21.89 -1.35
N GLU A 70 -2.91 -22.40 -0.37
CA GLU A 70 -2.62 -21.67 0.87
C GLU A 70 -1.81 -20.40 0.60
N ALA A 71 -0.76 -20.51 -0.22
CA ALA A 71 0.06 -19.34 -0.58
C ALA A 71 -0.76 -18.31 -1.37
N LEU A 72 -1.63 -18.79 -2.26
CA LEU A 72 -2.50 -17.93 -3.07
C LEU A 72 -3.49 -17.16 -2.18
N GLU A 73 -4.09 -17.85 -1.20
CA GLU A 73 -4.98 -17.23 -0.23
C GLU A 73 -4.28 -16.12 0.56
N ARG A 74 -3.02 -16.35 0.95
CA ARG A 74 -2.22 -15.37 1.67
C ARG A 74 -1.93 -14.15 0.80
N LEU A 75 -1.66 -14.34 -0.49
CA LEU A 75 -1.45 -13.22 -1.42
C LEU A 75 -2.70 -12.36 -1.55
N PHE A 76 -3.87 -12.99 -1.66
CA PHE A 76 -5.13 -12.26 -1.73
C PHE A 76 -5.44 -11.56 -0.42
N ALA A 77 -5.21 -12.21 0.72
CA ALA A 77 -5.44 -11.61 2.03
C ALA A 77 -4.55 -10.38 2.23
N LEU A 78 -3.29 -10.46 1.81
CA LEU A 78 -2.38 -9.32 1.86
C LEU A 78 -2.90 -8.18 1.00
N GLY A 79 -3.36 -8.48 -0.22
CA GLY A 79 -3.94 -7.47 -1.13
C GLY A 79 -5.12 -6.75 -0.49
N PHE A 80 -6.04 -7.49 0.12
CA PHE A 80 -7.19 -6.91 0.82
C PHE A 80 -6.76 -6.03 1.98
N THR A 81 -5.75 -6.47 2.74
CA THR A 81 -5.21 -5.67 3.86
C THR A 81 -4.61 -4.37 3.37
N LEU A 82 -3.86 -4.40 2.26
CA LEU A 82 -3.26 -3.20 1.68
C LEU A 82 -4.32 -2.24 1.14
N GLU A 83 -5.39 -2.77 0.52
CA GLU A 83 -6.52 -1.94 0.08
C GLU A 83 -7.22 -1.27 1.25
N LEU A 84 -7.40 -2.01 2.35
CA LEU A 84 -8.00 -1.46 3.57
C LEU A 84 -7.12 -0.36 4.15
N MET A 85 -5.80 -0.56 4.16
CA MET A 85 -4.85 0.45 4.58
C MET A 85 -4.98 1.72 3.74
N HIS A 86 -5.14 1.57 2.42
CA HIS A 86 -5.33 2.69 1.51
C HIS A 86 -6.57 3.51 1.90
N ARG A 87 -7.68 2.83 2.18
CA ARG A 87 -8.92 3.50 2.62
C ARG A 87 -8.71 4.28 3.92
N HIS A 88 -8.00 3.67 4.87
CA HIS A 88 -7.69 4.34 6.14
C HIS A 88 -6.80 5.55 5.93
N PHE A 89 -5.85 5.49 4.99
CA PHE A 89 -5.00 6.64 4.67
C PHE A 89 -5.80 7.78 4.03
N ILE A 90 -6.78 7.47 3.18
CA ILE A 90 -7.68 8.47 2.61
C ILE A 90 -8.47 9.15 3.72
N ASP A 91 -9.00 8.39 4.67
CA ASP A 91 -9.74 8.92 5.81
C ASP A 91 -8.84 9.77 6.71
N LEU A 92 -7.61 9.31 6.95
CA LEU A 92 -6.63 10.06 7.73
C LEU A 92 -6.30 11.40 7.05
N ALA A 93 -6.09 11.38 5.73
CA ALA A 93 -5.81 12.59 4.97
C ALA A 93 -6.95 13.60 5.09
N ARG A 94 -8.20 13.12 5.07
CA ARG A 94 -9.38 13.96 5.25
C ARG A 94 -9.39 14.60 6.64
N CYS A 95 -9.12 13.79 7.67
CA CYS A 95 -9.06 14.30 9.05
C CYS A 95 -7.96 15.33 9.24
N LEU A 96 -6.79 15.09 8.63
CA LEU A 96 -5.66 16.03 8.69
C LEU A 96 -5.99 17.34 7.98
N THR A 97 -6.68 17.27 6.86
CA THR A 97 -7.12 18.47 6.11
C THR A 97 -8.07 19.31 6.95
N GLU A 98 -9.04 18.66 7.61
CA GLU A 98 -9.98 19.34 8.50
C GLU A 98 -9.26 19.97 9.68
N PHE A 99 -8.31 19.25 10.28
CA PHE A 99 -7.53 19.75 11.41
C PHE A 99 -6.70 20.98 11.00
N ALA A 100 -6.05 20.93 9.85
CA ALA A 100 -5.25 22.07 9.33
C ALA A 100 -6.15 23.29 9.10
N GLY A 101 -7.36 23.08 8.55
CA GLY A 101 -8.32 24.15 8.33
C GLY A 101 -8.75 24.82 9.64
N ARG A 102 -8.94 24.05 10.70
CA ARG A 102 -9.29 24.59 12.03
C ARG A 102 -8.13 25.36 12.64
N SER A 103 -6.91 24.85 12.50
CA SER A 103 -5.71 25.48 13.06
C SER A 103 -5.42 26.83 12.43
N ASN A 104 -5.84 27.04 11.18
CA ASN A 104 -5.59 28.26 10.42
C ASN A 104 -6.71 29.31 10.54
N ARG A 105 -7.71 29.06 11.38
CA ARG A 105 -8.81 30.00 11.63
C ARG A 105 -8.52 30.93 12.81
#